data_4cbfe0e63578caead9d549c18e15f4f2
#
_entry.id   4cbfe0e63578caead9d549c18e15f4f2
#
_cell.length_a   1.000
_cell.length_b   1.000
_cell.length_c   1.000
_cell.angle_alpha   90.00
_cell.angle_beta   90.00
_cell.angle_gamma   90.00
#
_symmetry.space_group_name_H-M   'P 1'
#
loop_
_entity.id
_entity.type
_entity.pdbx_description
1 polymer ?
#
loop_
_entity_poly.entity_id
_entity_poly.type
_entity_poly.pdbx_seq_one_letter_code
_entity_poly.pdbx_strand_id
1 'polypeptide(L)'
;MNKIIHLQPTKPALIRSFAAASIVAVSVILAACSSEPRTVSAAPEVVRGVQVLTAQRATVPDWLEAVGTLQAAQTSQLSSQIMGNVTEMRVKEGDRVRRGEVLAVLADAETRAAVEQATAAQAAAQQEIVAADSEYGLAEATFKRYQDLYNKKSVSPQEFDEVKAREQAAAARRQLARAGEARAQAALAQAQTTLGYTRVRAPFDGLVTEKRVDPGTLASPGMPLLVIEDQHRFRLEASVDEADIHLLKLGQSVPVTLDSLPGAQFSGRVAQILPAADPASRSFIAKVELPADARLRSGLFGRARILRGERQGILIPRSAVIDRGQLQGIYVIGADQLVSLRYITLGRPDGGQVDVLSGLAGGERVVASPGDRELGGKRVESN
;
A
#
# COMPACT_ATOMS: atom_id res chain seq x y z
N MET A 1 33.16 33.98 33.84
CA MET A 1 32.90 35.27 34.54
C MET A 1 31.48 35.20 35.05
N ASN A 2 31.38 34.81 36.32
CA ASN A 2 30.76 35.47 37.50
C ASN A 2 29.30 35.95 37.26
N LYS A 3 28.29 35.50 38.00
CA LYS A 3 28.14 35.71 39.47
C LYS A 3 27.04 34.78 40.03
N ILE A 4 27.42 34.08 41.06
CA ILE A 4 26.61 33.41 42.07
C ILE A 4 26.03 34.50 42.99
N ILE A 5 24.75 34.41 43.33
CA ILE A 5 24.23 35.07 44.52
C ILE A 5 23.47 34.05 45.35
N HIS A 6 24.12 33.63 46.43
CA HIS A 6 23.53 33.02 47.63
C HIS A 6 22.79 34.12 48.41
N LEU A 7 21.66 33.79 49.01
CA LEU A 7 21.23 34.40 50.28
C LEU A 7 20.44 33.37 51.09
N GLN A 8 21.00 33.12 52.27
CA GLN A 8 20.56 32.30 53.39
C GLN A 8 19.65 33.07 54.36
N PRO A 9 19.22 32.46 55.45
CA PRO A 9 17.90 32.60 56.08
C PRO A 9 17.93 33.44 57.35
N THR A 10 16.78 33.89 57.81
CA THR A 10 16.63 34.45 59.16
C THR A 10 15.43 33.86 59.88
N LYS A 11 15.72 33.14 60.97
CA LYS A 11 14.90 33.03 62.18
C LYS A 11 15.34 34.21 63.11
N PRO A 12 14.71 34.52 64.26
CA PRO A 12 13.66 33.89 65.06
C PRO A 12 12.77 34.85 65.91
N ALA A 13 11.91 34.23 66.66
CA ALA A 13 11.66 34.52 68.11
C ALA A 13 10.47 35.39 68.57
N LEU A 14 9.72 34.74 69.41
CA LEU A 14 9.11 35.23 70.70
C LEU A 14 7.86 36.15 70.54
N ILE A 15 6.72 35.65 71.02
CA ILE A 15 6.13 36.17 72.27
C ILE A 15 5.18 35.07 72.81
N ARG A 16 5.59 34.65 74.01
CA ARG A 16 4.76 33.89 74.97
C ARG A 16 3.78 34.81 75.66
N SER A 17 2.72 34.23 76.20
CA SER A 17 1.85 34.73 77.25
C SER A 17 0.56 35.42 76.82
N PHE A 18 -0.52 34.63 76.83
CA PHE A 18 -1.68 34.94 77.68
C PHE A 18 -2.48 33.65 77.82
N ALA A 19 -2.24 33.00 78.91
CA ALA A 19 -2.93 31.82 79.40
C ALA A 19 -4.10 32.21 80.30
N ALA A 20 -5.06 31.35 80.34
CA ALA A 20 -6.01 31.17 81.44
C ALA A 20 -7.02 32.29 81.66
N ALA A 21 -8.17 32.23 80.99
CA ALA A 21 -9.50 32.63 81.52
C ALA A 21 -10.64 32.44 80.50
N SER A 22 -10.94 31.23 80.04
CA SER A 22 -12.18 30.93 79.23
C SER A 22 -12.54 29.43 79.18
N ILE A 23 -12.26 28.66 80.22
CA ILE A 23 -12.49 27.21 80.22
C ILE A 23 -13.80 26.79 80.93
N VAL A 24 -14.60 27.69 81.53
CA VAL A 24 -15.79 27.32 82.29
C VAL A 24 -17.10 27.66 81.63
N ALA A 25 -17.15 28.38 80.54
CA ALA A 25 -18.43 28.76 79.85
C ALA A 25 -18.80 27.96 78.61
N VAL A 26 -18.02 26.95 78.17
CA VAL A 26 -18.28 26.16 76.96
C VAL A 26 -18.84 24.75 77.26
N SER A 27 -18.89 24.33 78.52
CA SER A 27 -19.28 22.95 78.87
C SER A 27 -20.80 22.71 79.00
N VAL A 28 -21.68 23.71 78.76
CA VAL A 28 -23.15 23.52 78.91
C VAL A 28 -23.95 23.57 77.61
N ILE A 29 -23.31 23.88 76.48
CA ILE A 29 -23.99 23.93 75.14
C ILE A 29 -23.81 22.69 74.27
N LEU A 30 -23.06 21.69 74.67
CA LEU A 30 -22.77 20.50 73.88
C LEU A 30 -23.68 19.29 74.16
N ALA A 31 -24.77 19.43 74.91
CA ALA A 31 -25.65 18.33 75.26
C ALA A 31 -27.01 18.30 74.53
N ALA A 32 -27.20 19.06 73.42
CA ALA A 32 -28.52 19.15 72.77
C ALA A 32 -28.52 19.08 71.25
N CYS A 33 -27.65 18.28 70.66
CA CYS A 33 -27.76 17.90 69.19
C CYS A 33 -27.07 16.60 68.90
N SER A 34 -27.46 15.50 69.56
CA SER A 34 -27.22 14.16 69.06
C SER A 34 -28.56 13.66 68.42
N SER A 35 -29.01 14.30 67.36
CA SER A 35 -29.87 13.68 66.40
C SER A 35 -28.97 12.92 65.41
N GLU A 36 -28.78 11.62 65.67
CA GLU A 36 -28.30 10.71 64.63
C GLU A 36 -29.15 10.93 63.36
N PRO A 37 -28.53 11.16 62.19
CA PRO A 37 -29.28 11.10 60.96
C PRO A 37 -29.76 9.62 60.84
N ARG A 38 -31.02 9.34 61.14
CA ARG A 38 -31.66 8.15 60.66
C ARG A 38 -31.53 8.17 59.14
N THR A 39 -30.53 7.49 58.61
CA THR A 39 -30.55 6.99 57.26
C THR A 39 -31.78 6.11 57.14
N VAL A 40 -32.88 6.71 56.70
CA VAL A 40 -34.02 5.97 56.18
C VAL A 40 -33.48 5.26 54.95
N SER A 41 -32.98 4.05 55.13
CA SER A 41 -32.77 3.12 54.00
C SER A 41 -34.19 2.86 53.46
N ALA A 42 -34.60 3.68 52.51
CA ALA A 42 -35.79 3.40 51.73
C ALA A 42 -35.60 1.99 51.15
N ALA A 43 -36.52 1.11 51.40
CA ALA A 43 -36.45 -0.21 50.80
C ALA A 43 -36.28 -0.05 49.28
N PRO A 44 -35.35 -0.76 48.66
CA PRO A 44 -35.04 -0.56 47.24
C PRO A 44 -36.32 -0.77 46.42
N GLU A 45 -36.58 0.17 45.53
CA GLU A 45 -37.71 0.12 44.62
C GLU A 45 -37.66 -1.19 43.80
N VAL A 46 -38.76 -1.95 43.77
CA VAL A 46 -38.81 -3.20 43.04
C VAL A 46 -39.27 -2.98 41.61
N VAL A 47 -38.42 -3.33 40.67
CA VAL A 47 -38.70 -3.24 39.22
C VAL A 47 -39.08 -4.63 38.71
N ARG A 48 -40.27 -4.72 38.07
CA ARG A 48 -40.80 -5.96 37.46
C ARG A 48 -40.71 -5.89 35.94
N GLY A 49 -40.71 -7.05 35.27
CA GLY A 49 -40.73 -7.15 33.81
C GLY A 49 -39.39 -6.82 33.16
N VAL A 50 -38.30 -7.05 33.84
CA VAL A 50 -36.93 -6.96 33.30
C VAL A 50 -36.46 -8.31 32.85
N GLN A 51 -36.08 -8.42 31.59
CA GLN A 51 -35.46 -9.64 31.07
C GLN A 51 -34.05 -9.78 31.64
N VAL A 52 -33.77 -10.90 32.27
CA VAL A 52 -32.46 -11.23 32.84
C VAL A 52 -31.81 -12.31 32.01
N LEU A 53 -30.55 -12.12 31.69
CA LEU A 53 -29.72 -13.16 31.06
C LEU A 53 -28.47 -13.42 31.91
N THR A 54 -27.98 -14.64 31.85
CA THR A 54 -26.72 -15.01 32.48
C THR A 54 -25.59 -14.85 31.44
N ALA A 55 -24.57 -14.06 31.77
CA ALA A 55 -23.40 -13.88 30.93
C ALA A 55 -22.59 -15.18 30.88
N GLN A 56 -22.72 -15.92 29.79
CA GLN A 56 -22.02 -17.20 29.62
C GLN A 56 -20.69 -16.98 28.88
N ARG A 57 -19.69 -17.77 29.25
CA ARG A 57 -18.46 -17.88 28.46
C ARG A 57 -18.78 -18.60 27.16
N ALA A 58 -18.34 -18.01 26.07
CA ALA A 58 -18.44 -18.58 24.73
C ALA A 58 -17.08 -18.58 24.07
N THR A 59 -16.87 -19.54 23.22
CA THR A 59 -15.69 -19.52 22.34
C THR A 59 -15.93 -18.51 21.26
N VAL A 60 -15.07 -17.49 21.19
CA VAL A 60 -15.11 -16.43 20.18
C VAL A 60 -13.86 -16.45 19.34
N PRO A 61 -13.93 -16.13 18.05
CA PRO A 61 -12.74 -16.07 17.21
C PRO A 61 -11.81 -14.93 17.67
N ASP A 62 -10.53 -15.24 17.77
CA ASP A 62 -9.48 -14.26 18.04
C ASP A 62 -8.90 -13.76 16.73
N TRP A 63 -9.11 -12.48 16.46
CA TRP A 63 -8.68 -11.84 15.22
C TRP A 63 -7.48 -10.93 15.44
N LEU A 64 -6.41 -11.18 14.70
CA LEU A 64 -5.33 -10.22 14.51
C LEU A 64 -5.73 -9.22 13.43
N GLU A 65 -5.53 -7.94 13.68
CA GLU A 65 -5.71 -6.86 12.68
C GLU A 65 -4.36 -6.41 12.15
N ALA A 66 -4.08 -6.74 10.92
CA ALA A 66 -2.93 -6.25 10.20
C ALA A 66 -3.33 -4.98 9.43
N VAL A 67 -2.73 -3.86 9.81
CA VAL A 67 -2.98 -2.56 9.19
C VAL A 67 -2.07 -2.36 7.97
N GLY A 68 -2.55 -1.62 6.99
CA GLY A 68 -1.76 -1.36 5.80
C GLY A 68 -2.37 -0.31 4.89
N THR A 69 -1.67 -0.07 3.78
CA THR A 69 -2.09 0.87 2.75
C THR A 69 -2.41 0.14 1.46
N LEU A 70 -3.49 0.54 0.83
CA LEU A 70 -3.89 0.03 -0.47
C LEU A 70 -2.99 0.62 -1.56
N GLN A 71 -2.46 -0.22 -2.41
CA GLN A 71 -1.63 0.17 -3.55
C GLN A 71 -2.13 -0.49 -4.83
N ALA A 72 -1.96 0.17 -5.96
CA ALA A 72 -2.15 -0.47 -7.25
C ALA A 72 -1.20 -1.67 -7.39
N ALA A 73 -1.67 -2.77 -7.98
CA ALA A 73 -0.83 -3.96 -8.17
C ALA A 73 0.35 -3.69 -9.11
N GLN A 74 0.17 -2.73 -10.02
CA GLN A 74 1.20 -2.31 -10.95
C GLN A 74 1.26 -0.77 -11.01
N THR A 75 2.44 -0.23 -10.74
CA THR A 75 2.77 1.18 -10.85
C THR A 75 3.99 1.31 -11.75
N SER A 76 3.99 2.27 -12.67
CA SER A 76 5.13 2.55 -13.52
C SER A 76 5.49 4.03 -13.46
N GLN A 77 6.72 4.31 -13.05
CA GLN A 77 7.33 5.61 -13.16
C GLN A 77 7.98 5.72 -14.54
N LEU A 78 7.41 6.57 -15.40
CA LEU A 78 7.92 6.83 -16.73
C LEU A 78 9.00 7.91 -16.66
N SER A 79 10.21 7.54 -17.07
CA SER A 79 11.36 8.43 -17.06
C SER A 79 11.86 8.68 -18.50
N SER A 80 12.49 9.83 -18.73
CA SER A 80 13.17 10.08 -20.00
C SER A 80 14.34 9.12 -20.20
N GLN A 81 14.53 8.64 -21.42
CA GLN A 81 15.68 7.83 -21.81
C GLN A 81 16.75 8.64 -22.55
N ILE A 82 16.41 9.86 -22.96
CA ILE A 82 17.29 10.78 -23.68
C ILE A 82 17.22 12.18 -23.06
N MET A 83 18.21 13.00 -23.39
CA MET A 83 18.19 14.41 -23.07
C MET A 83 17.38 15.17 -24.14
N GLY A 84 16.46 16.05 -23.72
CA GLY A 84 15.68 16.87 -24.63
C GLY A 84 14.60 17.67 -23.93
N ASN A 85 14.19 18.79 -24.51
CA ASN A 85 13.08 19.58 -23.97
C ASN A 85 11.75 18.86 -24.19
N VAL A 86 10.90 18.83 -23.19
CA VAL A 86 9.51 18.39 -23.33
C VAL A 86 8.76 19.42 -24.18
N THR A 87 8.36 19.03 -25.38
CA THR A 87 7.63 19.92 -26.30
C THR A 87 6.15 19.86 -26.10
N GLU A 88 5.62 18.69 -25.73
CA GLU A 88 4.20 18.48 -25.58
C GLU A 88 3.94 17.49 -24.42
N MET A 89 2.96 17.83 -23.60
CA MET A 89 2.38 16.94 -22.60
C MET A 89 0.92 16.72 -22.98
N ARG A 90 0.56 15.48 -23.33
CA ARG A 90 -0.77 15.13 -23.86
C ARG A 90 -1.76 14.70 -22.80
N VAL A 91 -1.29 14.53 -21.58
CA VAL A 91 -2.09 14.01 -20.45
C VAL A 91 -1.93 14.89 -19.22
N LYS A 92 -2.93 14.83 -18.35
CA LYS A 92 -2.98 15.46 -17.04
C LYS A 92 -3.16 14.40 -15.96
N GLU A 93 -2.90 14.77 -14.71
CA GLU A 93 -3.23 13.95 -13.56
C GLU A 93 -4.73 13.65 -13.53
N GLY A 94 -5.07 12.38 -13.31
CA GLY A 94 -6.45 11.89 -13.38
C GLY A 94 -6.90 11.38 -14.75
N ASP A 95 -6.10 11.52 -15.81
CA ASP A 95 -6.46 10.99 -17.13
C ASP A 95 -6.24 9.48 -17.21
N ARG A 96 -7.16 8.80 -17.88
CA ARG A 96 -7.03 7.39 -18.24
C ARG A 96 -6.27 7.25 -19.54
N VAL A 97 -5.30 6.35 -19.55
CA VAL A 97 -4.42 6.09 -20.69
C VAL A 97 -4.46 4.64 -21.10
N ARG A 98 -4.24 4.38 -22.39
CA ARG A 98 -4.16 3.04 -22.95
C ARG A 98 -2.72 2.64 -23.23
N ARG A 99 -2.43 1.37 -23.17
CA ARG A 99 -1.12 0.82 -23.55
C ARG A 99 -0.69 1.32 -24.94
N GLY A 100 0.54 1.84 -25.03
CA GLY A 100 1.11 2.37 -26.27
C GLY A 100 0.73 3.83 -26.58
N GLU A 101 -0.21 4.42 -25.85
CA GLU A 101 -0.60 5.82 -26.01
C GLU A 101 0.59 6.77 -25.72
N VAL A 102 0.74 7.81 -26.54
CA VAL A 102 1.81 8.82 -26.37
C VAL A 102 1.36 9.83 -25.32
N LEU A 103 2.10 9.90 -24.22
CA LEU A 103 1.79 10.72 -23.07
C LEU A 103 2.57 12.05 -23.08
N ALA A 104 3.83 11.98 -23.52
CA ALA A 104 4.69 13.16 -23.66
C ALA A 104 5.54 13.02 -24.92
N VAL A 105 5.93 14.16 -25.46
CA VAL A 105 6.80 14.28 -26.62
C VAL A 105 7.98 15.19 -26.25
N LEU A 106 9.19 14.69 -26.51
CA LEU A 106 10.42 15.46 -26.39
C LEU A 106 10.80 16.05 -27.77
N ALA A 107 11.62 17.09 -27.77
CA ALA A 107 12.17 17.67 -28.99
C ALA A 107 12.88 16.58 -29.82
N ASP A 108 12.46 16.40 -31.06
CA ASP A 108 12.89 15.27 -31.90
C ASP A 108 13.64 15.71 -33.18
N ALA A 109 13.91 17.00 -33.35
CA ALA A 109 14.52 17.53 -34.57
C ALA A 109 15.90 16.90 -34.85
N GLU A 110 16.75 16.80 -33.83
CA GLU A 110 18.08 16.22 -33.94
C GLU A 110 18.04 14.71 -34.20
N THR A 111 17.19 13.97 -33.44
CA THR A 111 17.06 12.53 -33.63
C THR A 111 16.40 12.17 -34.95
N ARG A 112 15.50 13.01 -35.46
CA ARG A 112 14.91 12.86 -36.80
C ARG A 112 15.93 13.04 -37.88
N ALA A 113 16.77 14.09 -37.80
CA ALA A 113 17.88 14.31 -38.72
C ALA A 113 18.89 13.13 -38.73
N ALA A 114 19.17 12.54 -37.55
CA ALA A 114 20.00 11.34 -37.43
C ALA A 114 19.39 10.12 -38.15
N VAL A 115 18.08 9.95 -38.08
CA VAL A 115 17.36 8.86 -38.82
C VAL A 115 17.45 9.12 -40.31
N GLU A 116 17.25 10.35 -40.77
CA GLU A 116 17.37 10.70 -42.20
C GLU A 116 18.79 10.44 -42.75
N GLN A 117 19.82 10.82 -41.99
CA GLN A 117 21.22 10.55 -42.32
C GLN A 117 21.49 9.04 -42.38
N ALA A 118 21.04 8.25 -41.40
CA ALA A 118 21.25 6.81 -41.40
C ALA A 118 20.48 6.13 -42.55
N THR A 119 19.27 6.61 -42.89
CA THR A 119 18.50 6.13 -44.04
C THR A 119 19.24 6.36 -45.34
N ALA A 120 19.82 7.56 -45.57
CA ALA A 120 20.62 7.86 -46.75
C ALA A 120 21.87 6.98 -46.82
N ALA A 121 22.54 6.73 -45.69
CA ALA A 121 23.70 5.85 -45.62
C ALA A 121 23.35 4.38 -45.96
N GLN A 122 22.22 3.89 -45.48
CA GLN A 122 21.73 2.55 -45.82
C GLN A 122 21.36 2.44 -47.30
N ALA A 123 20.71 3.45 -47.88
CA ALA A 123 20.40 3.48 -49.31
C ALA A 123 21.69 3.49 -50.18
N ALA A 124 22.75 4.22 -49.80
CA ALA A 124 24.02 4.19 -50.48
C ALA A 124 24.68 2.80 -50.42
N ALA A 125 24.73 2.18 -49.24
CA ALA A 125 25.27 0.82 -49.08
C ALA A 125 24.50 -0.22 -49.89
N GLN A 126 23.20 -0.05 -50.06
CA GLN A 126 22.39 -0.90 -50.92
C GLN A 126 22.79 -0.79 -52.42
N GLN A 127 23.13 0.42 -52.89
CA GLN A 127 23.64 0.60 -54.25
C GLN A 127 25.03 -0.04 -54.44
N GLU A 128 25.88 -0.01 -53.41
CA GLU A 128 27.19 -0.69 -53.42
C GLU A 128 27.02 -2.22 -53.57
N ILE A 129 26.01 -2.82 -52.92
CA ILE A 129 25.68 -4.26 -53.11
C ILE A 129 25.30 -4.52 -54.55
N VAL A 130 24.42 -3.70 -55.13
CA VAL A 130 23.98 -3.87 -56.53
C VAL A 130 25.16 -3.82 -57.50
N ALA A 131 26.09 -2.89 -57.30
CA ALA A 131 27.32 -2.78 -58.08
C ALA A 131 28.23 -4.02 -57.92
N ALA A 132 28.47 -4.42 -56.66
CA ALA A 132 29.33 -5.56 -56.36
C ALA A 132 28.70 -6.92 -56.85
N ASP A 133 27.40 -7.07 -56.76
CA ASP A 133 26.69 -8.25 -57.30
C ASP A 133 26.79 -8.31 -58.81
N SER A 134 26.72 -7.16 -59.51
CA SER A 134 26.91 -7.08 -60.97
C SER A 134 28.32 -7.42 -61.37
N GLU A 135 29.37 -6.89 -60.69
CA GLU A 135 30.78 -7.19 -60.91
C GLU A 135 31.04 -8.69 -60.69
N TYR A 136 30.52 -9.23 -59.56
CA TYR A 136 30.65 -10.68 -59.27
C TYR A 136 29.98 -11.55 -60.31
N GLY A 137 28.77 -11.21 -60.76
CA GLY A 137 28.04 -11.97 -61.78
C GLY A 137 28.82 -12.05 -63.11
N LEU A 138 29.45 -10.93 -63.55
CA LEU A 138 30.31 -10.93 -64.73
C LEU A 138 31.56 -11.79 -64.52
N ALA A 139 32.24 -11.68 -63.37
CA ALA A 139 33.45 -12.46 -63.04
C ALA A 139 33.14 -13.94 -62.98
N GLU A 140 32.04 -14.33 -62.34
CA GLU A 140 31.59 -15.72 -62.21
C GLU A 140 31.28 -16.33 -63.61
N ALA A 141 30.53 -15.59 -64.45
CA ALA A 141 30.22 -16.07 -65.79
C ALA A 141 31.46 -16.26 -66.65
N THR A 142 32.48 -15.34 -66.49
CA THR A 142 33.73 -15.44 -67.17
C THR A 142 34.54 -16.64 -66.67
N PHE A 143 34.63 -16.81 -65.34
CA PHE A 143 35.30 -17.94 -64.76
C PHE A 143 34.72 -19.27 -65.17
N LYS A 144 33.40 -19.48 -65.18
CA LYS A 144 32.73 -20.67 -65.70
C LYS A 144 33.13 -20.99 -67.15
N ARG A 145 33.17 -19.97 -68.03
CA ARG A 145 33.55 -20.11 -69.40
C ARG A 145 35.01 -20.57 -69.54
N TYR A 146 35.94 -19.92 -68.80
CA TYR A 146 37.35 -20.31 -68.82
C TYR A 146 37.60 -21.65 -68.18
N GLN A 147 36.82 -22.10 -67.20
CA GLN A 147 36.89 -23.43 -66.65
C GLN A 147 36.54 -24.51 -67.69
N ASP A 148 35.52 -24.27 -68.53
CA ASP A 148 35.15 -25.17 -69.64
C ASP A 148 36.26 -25.23 -70.72
N LEU A 149 36.88 -24.11 -71.06
CA LEU A 149 37.99 -24.01 -72.02
C LEU A 149 39.25 -24.69 -71.50
N TYR A 150 39.54 -24.52 -70.21
CA TYR A 150 40.67 -25.15 -69.54
C TYR A 150 40.54 -26.70 -69.52
N ASN A 151 39.35 -27.19 -69.25
CA ASN A 151 39.04 -28.64 -69.31
C ASN A 151 39.21 -29.20 -70.72
N LYS A 152 38.93 -28.36 -71.75
CA LYS A 152 39.16 -28.68 -73.18
C LYS A 152 40.58 -28.45 -73.64
N LYS A 153 41.51 -28.02 -72.72
CA LYS A 153 42.92 -27.64 -73.00
C LYS A 153 43.06 -26.50 -74.03
N SER A 154 42.09 -25.58 -74.06
CA SER A 154 42.00 -24.50 -75.05
C SER A 154 42.50 -23.16 -74.49
N VAL A 155 42.93 -23.09 -73.22
CA VAL A 155 43.58 -21.94 -72.56
C VAL A 155 44.76 -22.41 -71.72
N SER A 156 45.68 -21.45 -71.44
CA SER A 156 46.87 -21.73 -70.60
C SER A 156 46.53 -21.79 -69.13
N PRO A 157 47.31 -22.51 -68.28
CA PRO A 157 47.11 -22.46 -66.82
C PRO A 157 47.17 -21.08 -66.25
N GLN A 158 48.06 -20.19 -66.74
CA GLN A 158 48.22 -18.82 -66.27
C GLN A 158 46.96 -17.98 -66.51
N GLU A 159 46.35 -18.06 -67.71
CA GLU A 159 45.11 -17.37 -68.04
C GLU A 159 43.95 -17.85 -67.17
N PHE A 160 43.88 -19.16 -66.90
CA PHE A 160 42.88 -19.71 -66.01
C PHE A 160 43.04 -19.19 -64.55
N ASP A 161 44.27 -19.20 -64.04
CA ASP A 161 44.57 -18.73 -62.67
C ASP A 161 44.29 -17.24 -62.52
N GLU A 162 44.52 -16.42 -63.54
CA GLU A 162 44.18 -14.98 -63.54
C GLU A 162 42.68 -14.74 -63.46
N VAL A 163 41.87 -15.46 -64.24
CA VAL A 163 40.41 -15.34 -64.20
C VAL A 163 39.85 -15.86 -62.89
N LYS A 164 40.40 -16.92 -62.33
CA LYS A 164 40.03 -17.42 -61.01
C LYS A 164 40.32 -16.42 -59.92
N ALA A 165 41.48 -15.75 -59.98
CA ALA A 165 41.82 -14.71 -59.00
C ALA A 165 40.88 -13.50 -59.09
N ARG A 166 40.43 -13.12 -60.31
CA ARG A 166 39.43 -12.03 -60.50
C ARG A 166 38.09 -12.39 -59.93
N GLU A 167 37.60 -13.63 -60.13
CA GLU A 167 36.35 -14.09 -59.55
C GLU A 167 36.42 -14.05 -58.01
N GLN A 168 37.50 -14.59 -57.39
CA GLN A 168 37.68 -14.54 -55.96
C GLN A 168 37.75 -13.13 -55.40
N ALA A 169 38.40 -12.19 -56.10
CA ALA A 169 38.44 -10.78 -55.73
C ALA A 169 37.05 -10.12 -55.79
N ALA A 170 36.26 -10.41 -56.83
CA ALA A 170 34.89 -9.94 -56.94
C ALA A 170 33.95 -10.54 -55.88
N ALA A 171 34.11 -11.83 -55.54
CA ALA A 171 33.39 -12.49 -54.44
C ALA A 171 33.69 -11.83 -53.09
N ALA A 172 34.98 -11.52 -52.84
CA ALA A 172 35.40 -10.80 -51.62
C ALA A 172 34.81 -9.38 -51.55
N ARG A 173 34.80 -8.63 -52.67
CA ARG A 173 34.16 -7.29 -52.75
C ARG A 173 32.66 -7.38 -52.45
N ARG A 174 31.95 -8.35 -53.05
CA ARG A 174 30.52 -8.59 -52.79
C ARG A 174 30.27 -8.83 -51.30
N GLN A 175 31.11 -9.66 -50.68
CA GLN A 175 30.99 -9.94 -49.24
C GLN A 175 31.24 -8.68 -48.40
N LEU A 176 32.22 -7.85 -48.76
CA LEU A 176 32.48 -6.60 -48.10
C LEU A 176 31.31 -5.61 -48.23
N ALA A 177 30.71 -5.48 -49.43
CA ALA A 177 29.53 -4.62 -49.66
C ALA A 177 28.34 -5.08 -48.81
N ARG A 178 28.08 -6.39 -48.70
CA ARG A 178 27.03 -6.96 -47.82
C ARG A 178 27.30 -6.67 -46.36
N ALA A 179 28.52 -6.76 -45.91
CA ALA A 179 28.88 -6.41 -44.53
C ALA A 179 28.72 -4.89 -44.27
N GLY A 180 28.99 -4.05 -45.30
CA GLY A 180 28.72 -2.61 -45.28
C GLY A 180 27.26 -2.26 -45.11
N GLU A 181 26.40 -2.91 -45.89
CA GLU A 181 24.95 -2.72 -45.79
C GLU A 181 24.40 -3.18 -44.43
N ALA A 182 24.79 -4.36 -43.93
CA ALA A 182 24.38 -4.84 -42.63
C ALA A 182 24.75 -3.84 -41.50
N ARG A 183 25.93 -3.21 -41.58
CA ARG A 183 26.34 -2.17 -40.64
C ARG A 183 25.49 -0.91 -40.76
N ALA A 184 25.19 -0.46 -42.01
CA ALA A 184 24.33 0.70 -42.23
C ALA A 184 22.89 0.45 -41.75
N GLN A 185 22.35 -0.73 -41.97
CA GLN A 185 21.04 -1.15 -41.45
C GLN A 185 21.01 -1.15 -39.93
N ALA A 186 22.05 -1.64 -39.26
CA ALA A 186 22.15 -1.60 -37.79
C ALA A 186 22.21 -0.15 -37.27
N ALA A 187 22.92 0.73 -37.95
CA ALA A 187 22.98 2.15 -37.61
C ALA A 187 21.61 2.84 -37.76
N LEU A 188 20.87 2.52 -38.82
CA LEU A 188 19.51 3.03 -39.01
C LEU A 188 18.56 2.52 -37.88
N ALA A 189 18.63 1.25 -37.53
CA ALA A 189 17.82 0.69 -36.45
C ALA A 189 18.12 1.37 -35.09
N GLN A 190 19.39 1.67 -34.81
CA GLN A 190 19.79 2.42 -33.63
C GLN A 190 19.22 3.84 -33.63
N ALA A 191 19.31 4.57 -34.72
CA ALA A 191 18.77 5.92 -34.85
C ALA A 191 17.26 5.95 -34.68
N GLN A 192 16.53 4.97 -35.26
CA GLN A 192 15.08 4.82 -35.10
C GLN A 192 14.69 4.52 -33.65
N THR A 193 15.46 3.70 -32.95
CA THR A 193 15.25 3.41 -31.53
C THR A 193 15.39 4.67 -30.69
N THR A 194 16.44 5.47 -30.94
CA THR A 194 16.66 6.74 -30.26
C THR A 194 15.53 7.74 -30.54
N LEU A 195 15.06 7.82 -31.78
CA LEU A 195 13.89 8.63 -32.13
C LEU A 195 12.63 8.11 -31.39
N GLY A 196 12.50 6.79 -31.22
CA GLY A 196 11.42 6.20 -30.44
C GLY A 196 11.36 6.71 -28.99
N TYR A 197 12.51 7.00 -28.39
CA TYR A 197 12.60 7.52 -27.02
C TYR A 197 12.13 8.97 -26.86
N THR A 198 11.99 9.72 -27.96
CA THR A 198 11.39 11.06 -27.92
C THR A 198 9.90 11.04 -27.59
N ARG A 199 9.23 9.87 -27.72
CA ARG A 199 7.81 9.70 -27.48
C ARG A 199 7.62 8.79 -26.28
N VAL A 200 7.31 9.36 -25.14
CA VAL A 200 7.01 8.61 -23.90
C VAL A 200 5.63 7.98 -24.00
N ARG A 201 5.58 6.66 -23.90
CA ARG A 201 4.34 5.88 -24.06
C ARG A 201 3.95 5.13 -22.79
N ALA A 202 2.66 4.92 -22.63
CA ALA A 202 2.12 4.09 -21.55
C ALA A 202 2.47 2.60 -21.77
N PRO A 203 3.08 1.89 -20.79
CA PRO A 203 3.40 0.47 -20.91
C PRO A 203 2.18 -0.45 -20.71
N PHE A 204 1.13 0.04 -20.04
CA PHE A 204 -0.14 -0.66 -19.78
C PHE A 204 -1.30 0.35 -19.68
N ASP A 205 -2.55 -0.17 -19.66
CA ASP A 205 -3.75 0.63 -19.45
C ASP A 205 -3.84 1.07 -17.98
N GLY A 206 -3.97 2.36 -17.73
CA GLY A 206 -3.92 2.87 -16.35
C GLY A 206 -4.43 4.29 -16.20
N LEU A 207 -4.19 4.85 -15.02
CA LEU A 207 -4.47 6.23 -14.64
C LEU A 207 -3.16 6.98 -14.41
N VAL A 208 -3.06 8.19 -14.89
CA VAL A 208 -1.95 9.10 -14.56
C VAL A 208 -2.17 9.62 -13.14
N THR A 209 -1.30 9.23 -12.21
CA THR A 209 -1.40 9.65 -10.80
C THR A 209 -0.53 10.86 -10.50
N GLU A 210 0.59 11.01 -11.19
CA GLU A 210 1.49 12.16 -11.02
C GLU A 210 2.04 12.65 -12.36
N LYS A 211 2.13 13.97 -12.50
CA LYS A 211 2.83 14.67 -13.57
C LYS A 211 3.95 15.52 -12.95
N ARG A 212 5.20 15.16 -13.22
CA ARG A 212 6.37 15.79 -12.57
C ARG A 212 7.07 16.83 -13.43
N VAL A 213 6.66 16.99 -14.68
CA VAL A 213 7.26 17.94 -15.64
C VAL A 213 6.19 18.64 -16.47
N ASP A 214 6.50 19.85 -16.91
CA ASP A 214 5.68 20.66 -17.81
C ASP A 214 6.36 20.84 -19.17
N PRO A 215 5.62 21.17 -20.24
CA PRO A 215 6.20 21.60 -21.49
C PRO A 215 7.21 22.74 -21.29
N GLY A 216 8.37 22.65 -21.96
CA GLY A 216 9.51 23.53 -21.75
C GLY A 216 10.56 23.03 -20.76
N THR A 217 10.27 22.00 -19.97
CA THR A 217 11.24 21.40 -19.05
C THR A 217 12.29 20.60 -19.83
N LEU A 218 13.56 20.77 -19.49
CA LEU A 218 14.64 19.93 -20.00
C LEU A 218 14.65 18.60 -19.27
N ALA A 219 14.29 17.54 -19.96
CA ALA A 219 14.39 16.17 -19.45
C ALA A 219 15.80 15.61 -19.65
N SER A 220 16.29 14.86 -18.66
CA SER A 220 17.55 14.13 -18.70
C SER A 220 17.31 12.63 -18.56
N PRO A 221 18.22 11.76 -19.03
CA PRO A 221 18.08 10.32 -18.85
C PRO A 221 17.89 9.94 -17.37
N GLY A 222 16.86 9.12 -17.08
CA GLY A 222 16.48 8.73 -15.73
C GLY A 222 15.57 9.72 -15.00
N MET A 223 15.36 10.94 -15.51
CA MET A 223 14.46 11.92 -14.89
C MET A 223 13.01 11.45 -14.99
N PRO A 224 12.27 11.33 -13.85
CA PRO A 224 10.87 10.92 -13.86
C PRO A 224 9.98 12.02 -14.46
N LEU A 225 9.12 11.64 -15.39
CA LEU A 225 8.20 12.53 -16.09
C LEU A 225 6.76 12.37 -15.60
N LEU A 226 6.32 11.13 -15.49
CA LEU A 226 4.94 10.73 -15.16
C LEU A 226 4.93 9.46 -14.31
N VAL A 227 3.88 9.29 -13.50
CA VAL A 227 3.56 8.04 -12.83
C VAL A 227 2.20 7.57 -13.30
N ILE A 228 2.09 6.30 -13.68
CA ILE A 228 0.83 5.66 -14.03
C ILE A 228 0.59 4.42 -13.16
N GLU A 229 -0.67 4.17 -12.83
CA GLU A 229 -1.11 3.06 -12.00
C GLU A 229 -2.22 2.25 -12.66
N ASP A 230 -2.18 0.93 -12.49
CA ASP A 230 -3.27 0.04 -12.88
C ASP A 230 -4.49 0.27 -11.96
N GLN A 231 -5.65 0.58 -12.55
CA GLN A 231 -6.89 0.84 -11.83
C GLN A 231 -7.76 -0.41 -11.61
N HIS A 232 -7.34 -1.56 -12.12
CA HIS A 232 -8.15 -2.78 -12.08
C HIS A 232 -7.76 -3.71 -10.93
N ARG A 233 -6.52 -3.65 -10.48
CA ARG A 233 -5.98 -4.53 -9.46
C ARG A 233 -5.32 -3.74 -8.35
N PHE A 234 -5.79 -3.98 -7.14
CA PHE A 234 -5.26 -3.37 -5.94
C PHE A 234 -4.82 -4.44 -4.95
N ARG A 235 -3.85 -4.10 -4.14
CA ARG A 235 -3.36 -4.93 -3.05
C ARG A 235 -3.22 -4.09 -1.79
N LEU A 236 -3.63 -4.64 -0.68
CA LEU A 236 -3.33 -4.08 0.63
C LEU A 236 -1.94 -4.59 1.04
N GLU A 237 -1.02 -3.69 1.27
CA GLU A 237 0.29 -4.00 1.87
C GLU A 237 0.15 -3.88 3.38
N ALA A 238 -0.19 -5.00 4.01
CA ALA A 238 -0.48 -5.09 5.44
C ALA A 238 0.77 -5.47 6.22
N SER A 239 1.02 -4.74 7.31
CA SER A 239 2.11 -5.02 8.24
C SER A 239 1.66 -6.06 9.26
N VAL A 240 2.42 -7.13 9.41
CA VAL A 240 2.15 -8.25 10.31
C VAL A 240 3.36 -8.49 11.19
N ASP A 241 3.18 -8.52 12.49
CA ASP A 241 4.25 -8.73 13.44
C ASP A 241 4.96 -10.08 13.25
N GLU A 242 6.25 -10.12 13.56
CA GLU A 242 7.08 -11.32 13.46
C GLU A 242 6.48 -12.50 14.25
N ALA A 243 5.89 -12.23 15.41
CA ALA A 243 5.25 -13.26 16.23
C ALA A 243 4.05 -13.94 15.54
N ASP A 244 3.36 -13.22 14.67
CA ASP A 244 2.08 -13.64 14.08
C ASP A 244 2.20 -14.07 12.60
N ILE A 245 3.36 -13.87 11.96
CA ILE A 245 3.54 -14.17 10.53
C ILE A 245 3.28 -15.63 10.19
N HIS A 246 3.53 -16.54 11.13
CA HIS A 246 3.30 -17.97 10.97
C HIS A 246 1.82 -18.34 10.78
N LEU A 247 0.89 -17.45 11.14
CA LEU A 247 -0.56 -17.60 10.96
C LEU A 247 -1.01 -17.38 9.51
N LEU A 248 -0.18 -16.69 8.72
CA LEU A 248 -0.49 -16.40 7.33
C LEU A 248 0.01 -17.49 6.39
N LYS A 249 -0.86 -17.84 5.44
CA LYS A 249 -0.51 -18.78 4.36
C LYS A 249 -0.79 -18.13 3.01
N LEU A 250 0.05 -18.42 2.03
CA LEU A 250 -0.21 -18.01 0.65
C LEU A 250 -1.54 -18.59 0.17
N GLY A 251 -2.32 -17.77 -0.52
CA GLY A 251 -3.64 -18.15 -1.02
C GLY A 251 -4.77 -18.06 0.01
N GLN A 252 -4.46 -17.78 1.27
CA GLN A 252 -5.46 -17.63 2.34
C GLN A 252 -6.38 -16.45 2.04
N SER A 253 -7.70 -16.68 2.23
CA SER A 253 -8.70 -15.61 2.17
C SER A 253 -8.76 -14.89 3.51
N VAL A 254 -8.67 -13.57 3.47
CA VAL A 254 -8.72 -12.70 4.65
C VAL A 254 -9.73 -11.57 4.44
N PRO A 255 -10.62 -11.32 5.38
CA PRO A 255 -11.52 -10.16 5.33
C PRO A 255 -10.70 -8.86 5.43
N VAL A 256 -10.98 -7.93 4.53
CA VAL A 256 -10.34 -6.61 4.49
C VAL A 256 -11.42 -5.54 4.62
N THR A 257 -11.18 -4.57 5.47
CA THR A 257 -12.00 -3.37 5.62
C THR A 257 -11.16 -2.13 5.32
N LEU A 258 -11.75 -1.15 4.65
CA LEU A 258 -11.11 0.13 4.33
C LEU A 258 -11.80 1.24 5.12
N ASP A 259 -11.03 2.08 5.79
CA ASP A 259 -11.58 3.13 6.69
C ASP A 259 -12.39 4.17 5.92
N SER A 260 -12.03 4.43 4.66
CA SER A 260 -12.75 5.33 3.75
C SER A 260 -14.07 4.77 3.20
N LEU A 261 -14.34 3.48 3.37
CA LEU A 261 -15.53 2.79 2.86
C LEU A 261 -16.25 2.05 4.01
N PRO A 262 -16.86 2.79 4.96
CA PRO A 262 -17.48 2.18 6.13
C PRO A 262 -18.60 1.23 5.71
N GLY A 263 -18.63 0.04 6.34
CA GLY A 263 -19.59 -1.02 6.04
C GLY A 263 -19.25 -1.90 4.84
N ALA A 264 -18.28 -1.53 4.00
CA ALA A 264 -17.81 -2.41 2.92
C ALA A 264 -16.78 -3.41 3.46
N GLN A 265 -17.02 -4.70 3.20
CA GLN A 265 -16.06 -5.77 3.46
C GLN A 265 -15.61 -6.37 2.14
N PHE A 266 -14.30 -6.51 1.98
CA PHE A 266 -13.68 -7.14 0.82
C PHE A 266 -13.10 -8.48 1.23
N SER A 267 -13.28 -9.51 0.41
CA SER A 267 -12.58 -10.78 0.59
C SER A 267 -11.25 -10.69 -0.13
N GLY A 268 -10.18 -10.38 0.62
CA GLY A 268 -8.83 -10.35 0.09
C GLY A 268 -8.19 -11.72 0.06
N ARG A 269 -7.18 -11.91 -0.79
CA ARG A 269 -6.36 -13.12 -0.86
C ARG A 269 -4.90 -12.79 -0.62
N VAL A 270 -4.26 -13.49 0.29
CA VAL A 270 -2.80 -13.36 0.53
C VAL A 270 -2.05 -13.86 -0.70
N ALA A 271 -1.53 -12.93 -1.51
CA ALA A 271 -0.81 -13.24 -2.75
C ALA A 271 0.69 -13.42 -2.50
N GLN A 272 1.24 -12.65 -1.56
CA GLN A 272 2.67 -12.68 -1.27
C GLN A 272 2.93 -12.29 0.18
N ILE A 273 3.93 -12.91 0.78
CA ILE A 273 4.51 -12.51 2.07
C ILE A 273 5.97 -12.19 1.76
N LEU A 274 6.42 -10.97 2.06
CA LEU A 274 7.81 -10.58 1.83
C LEU A 274 8.72 -11.36 2.79
N PRO A 275 9.82 -11.94 2.29
CA PRO A 275 10.67 -12.80 3.11
C PRO A 275 11.54 -12.03 4.11
N ALA A 276 11.70 -10.71 3.93
CA ALA A 276 12.49 -9.86 4.81
C ALA A 276 11.56 -9.03 5.70
N ALA A 277 11.80 -9.06 7.01
CA ALA A 277 11.16 -8.15 7.95
C ALA A 277 11.80 -6.76 7.86
N ASP A 278 11.00 -5.73 8.09
CA ASP A 278 11.51 -4.40 8.36
C ASP A 278 12.11 -4.36 9.77
N PRO A 279 13.42 -4.11 9.93
CA PRO A 279 14.06 -4.13 11.22
C PRO A 279 13.61 -3.00 12.16
N ALA A 280 13.07 -1.90 11.62
CA ALA A 280 12.59 -0.78 12.42
C ALA A 280 11.24 -1.10 13.08
N SER A 281 10.33 -1.73 12.36
CA SER A 281 9.00 -2.09 12.86
C SER A 281 8.90 -3.53 13.35
N ARG A 282 9.90 -4.39 13.09
CA ARG A 282 9.89 -5.84 13.36
C ARG A 282 8.65 -6.53 12.77
N SER A 283 8.26 -6.10 11.60
CA SER A 283 7.08 -6.62 10.91
C SER A 283 7.41 -7.10 9.50
N PHE A 284 6.63 -8.05 9.02
CA PHE A 284 6.62 -8.51 7.66
C PHE A 284 5.52 -7.83 6.87
N ILE A 285 5.72 -7.62 5.59
CA ILE A 285 4.69 -7.11 4.71
C ILE A 285 3.98 -8.28 4.02
N ALA A 286 2.69 -8.40 4.27
CA ALA A 286 1.81 -9.30 3.55
C ALA A 286 1.04 -8.51 2.48
N LYS A 287 1.13 -8.97 1.22
CA LYS A 287 0.39 -8.37 0.11
C LYS A 287 -0.90 -9.14 -0.10
N VAL A 288 -2.00 -8.49 0.19
CA VAL A 288 -3.36 -9.05 0.10
C VAL A 288 -4.04 -8.45 -1.13
N GLU A 289 -4.24 -9.25 -2.17
CA GLU A 289 -4.98 -8.82 -3.36
C GLU A 289 -6.47 -8.69 -3.06
N LEU A 290 -7.06 -7.59 -3.54
CA LEU A 290 -8.48 -7.31 -3.43
C LEU A 290 -9.19 -7.54 -4.76
N PRO A 291 -10.47 -7.92 -4.73
CA PRO A 291 -11.29 -7.97 -5.94
C PRO A 291 -11.42 -6.56 -6.54
N ALA A 292 -11.58 -6.51 -7.85
CA ALA A 292 -11.76 -5.23 -8.55
C ALA A 292 -13.03 -4.51 -8.06
N ASP A 293 -12.86 -3.25 -7.65
CA ASP A 293 -13.97 -2.38 -7.26
C ASP A 293 -13.62 -0.93 -7.68
N ALA A 294 -14.57 -0.26 -8.31
CA ALA A 294 -14.37 1.09 -8.84
C ALA A 294 -14.13 2.16 -7.76
N ARG A 295 -14.41 1.86 -6.50
CA ARG A 295 -14.19 2.75 -5.36
C ARG A 295 -12.78 2.69 -4.80
N LEU A 296 -12.00 1.67 -5.17
CA LEU A 296 -10.63 1.48 -4.70
C LEU A 296 -9.71 2.53 -5.32
N ARG A 297 -8.81 3.05 -4.50
CA ARG A 297 -7.75 4.01 -4.88
C ARG A 297 -6.48 3.68 -4.12
N SER A 298 -5.33 3.92 -4.74
CA SER A 298 -4.04 3.88 -4.02
C SER A 298 -4.04 4.90 -2.88
N GLY A 299 -3.36 4.57 -1.79
CA GLY A 299 -3.26 5.42 -0.60
C GLY A 299 -4.37 5.22 0.44
N LEU A 300 -5.42 4.46 0.16
CA LEU A 300 -6.45 4.17 1.15
C LEU A 300 -5.88 3.29 2.27
N PHE A 301 -6.21 3.66 3.51
CA PHE A 301 -5.85 2.86 4.68
C PHE A 301 -6.84 1.73 4.90
N GLY A 302 -6.33 0.55 5.24
CA GLY A 302 -7.15 -0.63 5.41
C GLY A 302 -6.61 -1.58 6.47
N ARG A 303 -7.47 -2.53 6.88
CA ARG A 303 -7.17 -3.57 7.85
C ARG A 303 -7.53 -4.93 7.29
N ALA A 304 -6.59 -5.85 7.32
CA ALA A 304 -6.82 -7.26 7.06
C ALA A 304 -7.01 -7.99 8.39
N ARG A 305 -8.05 -8.81 8.50
CA ARG A 305 -8.31 -9.61 9.69
C ARG A 305 -7.84 -11.04 9.48
N ILE A 306 -6.91 -11.47 10.31
CA ILE A 306 -6.29 -12.79 10.26
C ILE A 306 -6.77 -13.57 11.47
N LEU A 307 -7.31 -14.77 11.26
CA LEU A 307 -7.74 -15.61 12.37
C LEU A 307 -6.50 -16.16 13.10
N ARG A 308 -6.31 -15.73 14.36
CA ARG A 308 -5.25 -16.21 15.23
C ARG A 308 -5.62 -17.54 15.88
N GLY A 309 -6.90 -17.72 16.17
CA GLY A 309 -7.44 -18.89 16.85
C GLY A 309 -8.79 -18.60 17.47
N GLU A 310 -9.05 -19.28 18.58
CA GLU A 310 -10.26 -19.09 19.40
C GLU A 310 -9.85 -18.72 20.82
N ARG A 311 -10.65 -17.85 21.44
CA ARG A 311 -10.48 -17.49 22.85
C ARG A 311 -11.80 -17.58 23.59
N GLN A 312 -11.74 -17.72 24.90
CA GLN A 312 -12.93 -17.64 25.75
C GLN A 312 -13.28 -16.15 25.91
N GLY A 313 -14.45 -15.76 25.43
CA GLY A 313 -15.05 -14.45 25.59
C GLY A 313 -16.38 -14.51 26.33
N ILE A 314 -16.97 -13.36 26.62
CA ILE A 314 -18.31 -13.24 27.19
C ILE A 314 -19.17 -12.49 26.17
N LEU A 315 -20.10 -13.19 25.56
CA LEU A 315 -21.02 -12.59 24.58
C LEU A 315 -22.30 -12.11 25.27
N ILE A 316 -22.66 -10.88 24.99
CA ILE A 316 -23.93 -10.29 25.44
C ILE A 316 -24.67 -9.67 24.25
N PRO A 317 -26.01 -9.62 24.26
CA PRO A 317 -26.76 -8.87 23.28
C PRO A 317 -26.38 -7.37 23.32
N ARG A 318 -26.25 -6.71 22.16
CA ARG A 318 -26.00 -5.28 22.12
C ARG A 318 -27.07 -4.46 22.86
N SER A 319 -28.31 -4.97 22.92
CA SER A 319 -29.43 -4.37 23.67
C SER A 319 -29.21 -4.28 25.18
N ALA A 320 -28.29 -5.08 25.74
CA ALA A 320 -27.95 -5.07 27.18
C ALA A 320 -26.97 -3.93 27.52
N VAL A 321 -26.33 -3.35 26.54
CA VAL A 321 -25.32 -2.29 26.70
C VAL A 321 -26.00 -0.93 26.78
N ILE A 322 -25.59 -0.14 27.75
CA ILE A 322 -26.01 1.23 27.96
C ILE A 322 -24.89 2.15 27.59
N ASP A 323 -25.15 3.10 26.70
CA ASP A 323 -24.21 4.14 26.34
C ASP A 323 -24.46 5.39 27.20
N ARG A 324 -23.50 5.78 28.03
CA ARG A 324 -23.52 7.02 28.84
C ARG A 324 -22.36 7.94 28.39
N GLY A 325 -22.63 8.71 27.36
CA GLY A 325 -21.59 9.55 26.73
C GLY A 325 -20.49 8.70 26.11
N GLN A 326 -19.26 8.78 26.61
CA GLN A 326 -18.13 7.98 26.14
C GLN A 326 -17.95 6.64 26.88
N LEU A 327 -18.76 6.40 27.92
CA LEU A 327 -18.67 5.20 28.75
C LEU A 327 -19.77 4.22 28.37
N GLN A 328 -19.37 2.95 28.27
CA GLN A 328 -20.30 1.84 28.05
C GLN A 328 -20.46 1.05 29.33
N GLY A 329 -21.70 0.75 29.67
CA GLY A 329 -22.01 0.05 30.92
C GLY A 329 -23.06 -1.03 30.71
N ILE A 330 -23.20 -1.83 31.73
CA ILE A 330 -24.22 -2.89 31.82
C ILE A 330 -24.78 -2.94 33.23
N TYR A 331 -26.05 -3.27 33.37
CA TYR A 331 -26.63 -3.52 34.66
C TYR A 331 -26.41 -4.96 35.09
N VAL A 332 -25.66 -5.15 36.19
CA VAL A 332 -25.40 -6.46 36.83
C VAL A 332 -26.29 -6.64 38.04
N ILE A 333 -26.86 -7.82 38.20
CA ILE A 333 -27.74 -8.18 39.30
C ILE A 333 -26.93 -8.96 40.33
N GLY A 334 -26.76 -8.40 41.52
CA GLY A 334 -26.08 -9.02 42.63
C GLY A 334 -26.84 -10.22 43.24
N ALA A 335 -26.19 -10.92 44.16
CA ALA A 335 -26.79 -12.03 44.89
C ALA A 335 -27.99 -11.56 45.77
N ASP A 336 -27.99 -10.31 46.18
CA ASP A 336 -29.04 -9.60 46.93
C ASP A 336 -30.19 -9.09 46.05
N GLN A 337 -30.21 -9.44 44.76
CA GLN A 337 -31.14 -8.97 43.73
C GLN A 337 -31.07 -7.46 43.44
N LEU A 338 -30.05 -6.77 43.97
CA LEU A 338 -29.82 -5.36 43.67
C LEU A 338 -29.09 -5.20 42.32
N VAL A 339 -29.55 -4.22 41.55
CA VAL A 339 -28.95 -3.87 40.26
C VAL A 339 -27.87 -2.83 40.47
N SER A 340 -26.69 -3.09 39.95
CA SER A 340 -25.59 -2.14 39.91
C SER A 340 -25.17 -1.86 38.48
N LEU A 341 -24.93 -0.59 38.15
CA LEU A 341 -24.32 -0.22 36.88
C LEU A 341 -22.83 -0.50 36.97
N ARG A 342 -22.31 -1.27 36.01
CA ARG A 342 -20.91 -1.55 35.90
C ARG A 342 -20.40 -1.11 34.52
N TYR A 343 -19.31 -0.40 34.50
CA TYR A 343 -18.67 -0.03 33.23
C TYR A 343 -17.89 -1.20 32.67
N ILE A 344 -18.01 -1.38 31.35
CA ILE A 344 -17.43 -2.49 30.62
C ILE A 344 -16.64 -1.97 29.41
N THR A 345 -15.67 -2.74 28.98
CA THR A 345 -14.99 -2.51 27.70
C THR A 345 -15.51 -3.53 26.70
N LEU A 346 -16.00 -3.06 25.58
CA LEU A 346 -16.57 -3.90 24.54
C LEU A 346 -15.56 -4.16 23.42
N GLY A 347 -15.63 -5.35 22.88
CA GLY A 347 -15.05 -5.70 21.60
C GLY A 347 -15.97 -5.26 20.43
N ARG A 348 -15.69 -5.78 19.25
CA ARG A 348 -16.52 -5.48 18.07
C ARG A 348 -17.83 -6.24 18.12
N PRO A 349 -18.93 -5.62 17.66
CA PRO A 349 -20.21 -6.31 17.52
C PRO A 349 -20.10 -7.36 16.40
N ASP A 350 -20.73 -8.52 16.65
CA ASP A 350 -20.89 -9.60 15.68
C ASP A 350 -22.29 -10.18 15.79
N GLY A 351 -23.05 -10.18 14.69
CA GLY A 351 -24.37 -10.80 14.61
C GLY A 351 -25.42 -10.33 15.64
N GLY A 352 -25.33 -9.06 16.11
CA GLY A 352 -26.23 -8.52 17.14
C GLY A 352 -25.78 -8.79 18.58
N GLN A 353 -24.70 -9.53 18.76
CA GLN A 353 -24.01 -9.73 20.03
C GLN A 353 -22.72 -8.89 20.07
N VAL A 354 -22.21 -8.67 21.27
CA VAL A 354 -20.94 -7.98 21.48
C VAL A 354 -20.13 -8.72 22.54
N ASP A 355 -18.85 -8.86 22.30
CA ASP A 355 -17.93 -9.48 23.23
C ASP A 355 -17.50 -8.48 24.29
N VAL A 356 -17.52 -8.88 25.55
CA VAL A 356 -17.05 -8.07 26.68
C VAL A 356 -15.61 -8.40 26.99
N LEU A 357 -14.74 -7.42 26.72
CA LEU A 357 -13.29 -7.56 26.92
C LEU A 357 -12.89 -7.42 28.39
N SER A 358 -13.61 -6.56 29.14
CA SER A 358 -13.37 -6.36 30.57
C SER A 358 -14.61 -5.82 31.30
N GLY A 359 -14.67 -6.00 32.62
CA GLY A 359 -15.73 -5.47 33.48
C GLY A 359 -16.87 -6.43 33.77
N LEU A 360 -16.93 -7.63 33.17
CA LEU A 360 -17.95 -8.66 33.43
C LEU A 360 -17.29 -10.03 33.61
N ALA A 361 -17.83 -10.83 34.48
CA ALA A 361 -17.38 -12.20 34.70
C ALA A 361 -18.41 -13.20 34.15
N GLY A 362 -17.94 -14.38 33.73
CA GLY A 362 -18.83 -15.47 33.32
C GLY A 362 -19.67 -15.97 34.50
N GLY A 363 -20.97 -16.16 34.28
CA GLY A 363 -21.93 -16.57 35.29
C GLY A 363 -22.67 -15.42 35.98
N GLU A 364 -22.30 -14.18 35.76
CA GLU A 364 -23.01 -13.02 36.29
C GLU A 364 -24.36 -12.82 35.58
N ARG A 365 -25.36 -12.42 36.35
CA ARG A 365 -26.69 -12.11 35.81
C ARG A 365 -26.75 -10.64 35.41
N VAL A 366 -27.19 -10.36 34.20
CA VAL A 366 -27.25 -9.02 33.65
C VAL A 366 -28.65 -8.76 33.05
N VAL A 367 -29.00 -7.50 32.95
CA VAL A 367 -30.25 -7.07 32.32
C VAL A 367 -30.09 -7.09 30.80
N ALA A 368 -30.91 -7.87 30.09
CA ALA A 368 -30.81 -8.09 28.65
C ALA A 368 -31.22 -6.88 27.80
N SER A 369 -32.14 -6.06 28.31
CA SER A 369 -32.70 -4.91 27.57
C SER A 369 -33.20 -3.84 28.55
N PRO A 370 -32.30 -3.03 29.11
CA PRO A 370 -32.67 -2.01 30.10
C PRO A 370 -33.47 -0.85 29.46
N GLY A 371 -33.27 -0.57 28.15
CA GLY A 371 -33.83 0.61 27.52
C GLY A 371 -33.31 1.89 28.20
N ASP A 372 -34.15 2.91 28.28
CA ASP A 372 -33.81 4.20 28.92
C ASP A 372 -34.08 4.18 30.46
N ARG A 373 -34.34 3.02 31.05
CA ARG A 373 -34.66 2.90 32.47
C ARG A 373 -33.40 3.00 33.33
N GLU A 374 -33.46 3.84 34.34
CA GLU A 374 -32.44 3.87 35.38
C GLU A 374 -32.74 2.78 36.46
N LEU A 375 -31.92 1.72 36.43
CA LEU A 375 -32.12 0.56 37.27
C LEU A 375 -31.14 0.48 38.45
N GLY A 376 -30.16 1.35 38.49
CA GLY A 376 -29.14 1.36 39.56
C GLY A 376 -29.74 1.50 40.97
N GLY A 377 -29.36 0.64 41.88
CA GLY A 377 -29.86 0.62 43.28
C GLY A 377 -31.27 0.04 43.45
N LYS A 378 -31.94 -0.40 42.38
CA LYS A 378 -33.28 -1.02 42.46
C LYS A 378 -33.17 -2.53 42.57
N ARG A 379 -34.20 -3.17 43.10
CA ARG A 379 -34.29 -4.64 43.19
C ARG A 379 -35.08 -5.18 42.02
N VAL A 380 -34.59 -6.21 41.37
CA VAL A 380 -35.27 -6.88 40.26
C VAL A 380 -35.95 -8.15 40.80
N GLU A 381 -37.28 -8.25 40.61
CA GLU A 381 -37.99 -9.54 40.68
C GLU A 381 -37.95 -10.15 39.26
N SER A 382 -37.15 -11.21 39.10
CA SER A 382 -37.20 -12.03 37.90
C SER A 382 -38.49 -12.84 37.87
N ASN A 383 -39.23 -12.74 36.78
CA ASN A 383 -40.30 -13.68 36.48
C ASN A 383 -39.74 -15.08 36.28
#